data_bc819816fe4955771523d99b5fb93cd2
#
_entry.id   bc819816fe4955771523d99b5fb93cd2
#
_cell.length_a   1.000
_cell.length_b   1.000
_cell.length_c   1.000
_cell.angle_alpha   90.00
_cell.angle_beta   90.00
_cell.angle_gamma   90.00
#
_symmetry.space_group_name_H-M   'P 1'
#
loop_
_entity.id
_entity.type
_entity.pdbx_description
1 polymer ?
#
loop_
_entity_poly.entity_id
_entity_poly.type
_entity_poly.pdbx_seq_one_letter_code
_entity_poly.pdbx_strand_id
1 'polypeptide(L)'
;MIQPKINGSPGFSTDLSIESVEFARLRDLIYDQWQGYLKTIAPEHVKRFEECGIERYHEASYLIDHGSVWPKKVRILPQNAVSEIRKMSFVNKLEDYFGSFEISDEDNVGREEIYWRLVRPNEKNDVNPLHADAWFWDLGHGTTPNNMVRVKVWIGIYVEPGLNGFVYVPESHLKNWPYHAVL
;
A
#
# COMPACT_ATOMS: atom_id res chain seq x y z
N MET A 1 -4.20 -6.68 22.19
CA MET A 1 -5.44 -6.15 21.56
C MET A 1 -5.05 -4.99 20.64
N ILE A 2 -5.45 -5.02 19.37
CA ILE A 2 -5.08 -4.03 18.34
C ILE A 2 -5.80 -2.69 18.54
N GLN A 3 -7.12 -2.70 18.73
CA GLN A 3 -7.92 -1.47 18.85
C GLN A 3 -7.44 -0.46 19.91
N PRO A 4 -7.10 -0.85 21.15
CA PRO A 4 -6.58 0.11 22.11
C PRO A 4 -5.26 0.75 21.70
N LYS A 5 -4.41 0.02 20.98
CA LYS A 5 -3.14 0.56 20.45
C LYS A 5 -3.37 1.57 19.34
N ILE A 6 -4.34 1.32 18.46
CA ILE A 6 -4.65 2.20 17.33
C ILE A 6 -5.39 3.46 17.80
N ASN A 7 -6.37 3.32 18.70
CA ASN A 7 -7.16 4.44 19.17
C ASN A 7 -6.44 5.28 20.25
N GLY A 8 -5.44 4.70 20.92
CA GLY A 8 -4.65 5.33 21.97
C GLY A 8 -3.17 5.41 21.60
N SER A 9 -2.31 5.06 22.55
CA SER A 9 -0.87 5.01 22.33
C SER A 9 -0.46 3.59 21.88
N PRO A 10 0.38 3.46 20.87
CA PRO A 10 1.11 4.49 20.11
C PRO A 10 0.39 5.00 18.84
N GLY A 11 -0.84 4.59 18.54
CA GLY A 11 -1.57 4.94 17.34
C GLY A 11 -1.38 3.95 16.17
N PHE A 12 -0.70 2.84 16.42
CA PHE A 12 -0.49 1.76 15.45
C PHE A 12 -0.34 0.41 16.18
N SER A 13 -0.43 -0.67 15.42
CA SER A 13 -0.14 -2.01 15.90
C SER A 13 0.60 -2.83 14.84
N THR A 14 1.53 -3.67 15.29
CA THR A 14 2.23 -4.68 14.49
C THR A 14 1.81 -6.09 14.89
N ASP A 15 0.70 -6.24 15.61
CA ASP A 15 0.24 -7.51 16.14
C ASP A 15 -0.43 -8.42 15.06
N LEU A 16 -0.76 -7.85 13.90
CA LEU A 16 -1.31 -8.62 12.80
C LEU A 16 -0.18 -9.35 12.05
N SER A 17 -0.29 -10.65 11.97
CA SER A 17 0.63 -11.51 11.20
C SER A 17 -0.06 -12.12 9.99
N ILE A 18 0.70 -12.30 8.92
CA ILE A 18 0.29 -12.99 7.70
C ILE A 18 1.02 -14.32 7.64
N GLU A 19 0.33 -15.39 7.32
CA GLU A 19 0.92 -16.71 7.14
C GLU A 19 1.89 -16.71 5.94
N SER A 20 2.98 -17.47 6.04
CA SER A 20 4.03 -17.46 5.02
C SER A 20 3.52 -17.80 3.62
N VAL A 21 2.56 -18.70 3.51
CA VAL A 21 1.96 -19.10 2.23
C VAL A 21 1.11 -17.96 1.64
N GLU A 22 0.34 -17.26 2.46
CA GLU A 22 -0.45 -16.10 2.04
C GLU A 22 0.47 -14.93 1.65
N PHE A 23 1.55 -14.74 2.41
CA PHE A 23 2.53 -13.71 2.10
C PHE A 23 3.26 -13.96 0.78
N ALA A 24 3.63 -15.22 0.50
CA ALA A 24 4.16 -15.61 -0.80
C ALA A 24 3.16 -15.31 -1.92
N ARG A 25 1.88 -15.64 -1.70
CA ARG A 25 0.83 -15.38 -2.68
C ARG A 25 0.60 -13.87 -2.94
N LEU A 26 0.68 -13.03 -1.90
CA LEU A 26 0.66 -11.57 -2.08
C LEU A 26 1.80 -11.07 -2.97
N ARG A 27 3.00 -11.62 -2.79
CA ARG A 27 4.15 -11.34 -3.65
C ARG A 27 3.88 -11.72 -5.10
N ASP A 28 3.34 -12.91 -5.34
CA ASP A 28 3.00 -13.37 -6.68
C ASP A 28 1.98 -12.46 -7.37
N LEU A 29 0.91 -12.06 -6.68
CA LEU A 29 -0.11 -11.16 -7.23
C LEU A 29 0.47 -9.80 -7.66
N ILE A 30 1.37 -9.26 -6.85
CA ILE A 30 2.07 -8.00 -7.17
C ILE A 30 3.05 -8.20 -8.32
N TYR A 31 3.81 -9.29 -8.30
CA TYR A 31 4.79 -9.62 -9.33
C TYR A 31 4.13 -9.83 -10.70
N ASP A 32 3.02 -10.56 -10.74
CA ASP A 32 2.26 -10.82 -11.96
C ASP A 32 1.78 -9.51 -12.61
N GLN A 33 1.25 -8.58 -11.80
CA GLN A 33 0.84 -7.27 -12.29
C GLN A 33 2.03 -6.44 -12.77
N TRP A 34 3.11 -6.39 -11.99
CA TRP A 34 4.34 -5.66 -12.30
C TRP A 34 4.96 -6.16 -13.61
N GLN A 35 5.14 -7.47 -13.75
CA GLN A 35 5.70 -8.09 -14.94
C GLN A 35 4.80 -7.89 -16.16
N GLY A 36 3.49 -8.13 -15.98
CA GLY A 36 2.51 -7.95 -17.06
C GLY A 36 2.51 -6.52 -17.59
N TYR A 37 2.63 -5.53 -16.71
CA TYR A 37 2.70 -4.13 -17.11
C TYR A 37 4.03 -3.80 -17.83
N LEU A 38 5.16 -4.27 -17.33
CA LEU A 38 6.46 -4.10 -17.99
C LEU A 38 6.49 -4.68 -19.40
N LYS A 39 5.88 -5.84 -19.62
CA LYS A 39 5.74 -6.44 -20.96
C LYS A 39 4.99 -5.55 -21.95
N THR A 40 4.12 -4.69 -21.44
CA THR A 40 3.34 -3.77 -22.27
C THR A 40 4.09 -2.48 -22.59
N ILE A 41 4.84 -1.92 -21.60
CA ILE A 41 5.41 -0.58 -21.73
C ILE A 41 6.89 -0.56 -22.13
N ALA A 42 7.62 -1.64 -21.84
CA ALA A 42 9.05 -1.75 -22.09
C ALA A 42 9.45 -3.20 -22.45
N PRO A 43 8.82 -3.79 -23.51
CA PRO A 43 9.04 -5.18 -23.88
C PRO A 43 10.51 -5.52 -24.16
N GLU A 44 11.30 -4.56 -24.65
CA GLU A 44 12.73 -4.70 -24.93
C GLU A 44 13.59 -4.84 -23.66
N HIS A 45 13.08 -4.40 -22.50
CA HIS A 45 13.79 -4.45 -21.22
C HIS A 45 13.30 -5.53 -20.26
N VAL A 46 12.21 -6.24 -20.61
CA VAL A 46 11.57 -7.24 -19.73
C VAL A 46 12.57 -8.26 -19.19
N LYS A 47 13.41 -8.82 -20.07
CA LYS A 47 14.40 -9.81 -19.65
C LYS A 47 15.33 -9.28 -18.56
N ARG A 48 15.77 -8.03 -18.66
CA ARG A 48 16.62 -7.42 -17.63
C ARG A 48 15.90 -7.22 -16.31
N PHE A 49 14.64 -6.84 -16.35
CA PHE A 49 13.81 -6.72 -15.15
C PHE A 49 13.53 -8.10 -14.51
N GLU A 50 13.29 -9.13 -15.30
CA GLU A 50 13.13 -10.52 -14.81
C GLU A 50 14.40 -11.04 -14.14
N GLU A 51 15.58 -10.75 -14.67
CA GLU A 51 16.87 -11.11 -14.07
C GLU A 51 17.12 -10.43 -12.73
N CYS A 52 16.67 -9.18 -12.56
CA CYS A 52 16.76 -8.45 -11.29
C CYS A 52 15.73 -8.94 -10.27
N GLY A 53 14.52 -9.27 -10.72
CA GLY A 53 13.36 -9.40 -9.87
C GLY A 53 12.83 -8.04 -9.37
N ILE A 54 11.59 -8.05 -8.87
CA ILE A 54 10.95 -6.82 -8.38
C ILE A 54 11.65 -6.26 -7.13
N GLU A 55 12.22 -7.10 -6.29
CA GLU A 55 12.97 -6.72 -5.08
C GLU A 55 14.24 -5.94 -5.39
N ARG A 56 14.83 -6.16 -6.57
CA ARG A 56 16.01 -5.43 -7.05
C ARG A 56 15.72 -4.56 -8.27
N TYR A 57 14.45 -4.21 -8.45
CA TYR A 57 13.99 -3.34 -9.55
C TYR A 57 14.87 -2.11 -9.75
N HIS A 58 15.36 -1.51 -8.67
CA HIS A 58 16.19 -0.31 -8.69
C HIS A 58 17.48 -0.48 -9.53
N GLU A 59 18.00 -1.70 -9.65
CA GLU A 59 19.21 -2.00 -10.44
C GLU A 59 18.98 -1.85 -11.95
N ALA A 60 17.72 -1.92 -12.40
CA ALA A 60 17.33 -1.77 -13.79
C ALA A 60 16.42 -0.55 -14.05
N SER A 61 16.04 0.19 -13.00
CA SER A 61 15.07 1.28 -13.10
C SER A 61 15.50 2.44 -14.00
N TYR A 62 16.79 2.57 -14.28
CA TYR A 62 17.34 3.56 -15.21
C TYR A 62 16.94 3.32 -16.67
N LEU A 63 16.42 2.16 -17.00
CA LEU A 63 15.95 1.78 -18.35
C LEU A 63 14.60 2.40 -18.71
N ILE A 64 13.87 2.91 -17.72
CA ILE A 64 12.54 3.49 -17.90
C ILE A 64 12.37 4.74 -17.02
N ASP A 65 11.47 5.62 -17.39
CA ASP A 65 11.10 6.74 -16.54
C ASP A 65 10.15 6.26 -15.42
N HIS A 66 10.72 5.97 -14.25
CA HIS A 66 9.99 5.44 -13.11
C HIS A 66 8.74 6.28 -12.76
N GLY A 67 8.86 7.61 -12.75
CA GLY A 67 7.78 8.50 -12.34
C GLY A 67 6.56 8.43 -13.25
N SER A 68 6.79 8.39 -14.57
CA SER A 68 5.71 8.30 -15.54
C SER A 68 5.16 6.87 -15.72
N VAL A 69 6.01 5.86 -15.52
CA VAL A 69 5.62 4.47 -15.73
C VAL A 69 4.77 3.91 -14.60
N TRP A 70 5.00 4.34 -13.36
CA TRP A 70 4.33 3.77 -12.18
C TRP A 70 3.35 4.74 -11.47
N PRO A 71 2.39 5.39 -12.17
CA PRO A 71 1.35 6.13 -11.49
C PRO A 71 0.47 5.21 -10.63
N LYS A 72 -0.23 5.74 -9.60
CA LYS A 72 -1.06 4.93 -8.68
C LYS A 72 -2.02 4.00 -9.43
N LYS A 73 -2.69 4.48 -10.48
CA LYS A 73 -3.68 3.72 -11.24
C LYS A 73 -3.21 2.39 -11.82
N VAL A 74 -1.92 2.26 -12.16
CA VAL A 74 -1.37 1.00 -12.68
C VAL A 74 -0.86 0.07 -11.59
N ARG A 75 -0.83 0.54 -10.35
CA ARG A 75 -0.43 -0.20 -9.15
C ARG A 75 -1.63 -0.62 -8.29
N ILE A 76 -2.85 -0.27 -8.67
CA ILE A 76 -4.07 -0.81 -8.08
C ILE A 76 -4.24 -2.24 -8.59
N LEU A 77 -4.35 -3.19 -7.67
CA LEU A 77 -4.52 -4.59 -8.01
C LEU A 77 -5.83 -4.84 -8.78
N PRO A 78 -5.84 -5.77 -9.74
CA PRO A 78 -7.06 -6.13 -10.45
C PRO A 78 -8.07 -6.80 -9.49
N GLN A 79 -9.36 -6.71 -9.81
CA GLN A 79 -10.44 -7.14 -8.92
C GLN A 79 -10.37 -8.64 -8.52
N ASN A 80 -9.88 -9.50 -9.41
CA ASN A 80 -9.66 -10.90 -9.08
C ASN A 80 -8.60 -11.08 -7.99
N ALA A 81 -7.52 -10.29 -8.01
CA ALA A 81 -6.50 -10.30 -6.96
C ALA A 81 -7.06 -9.75 -5.64
N VAL A 82 -7.83 -8.67 -5.66
CA VAL A 82 -8.52 -8.14 -4.48
C VAL A 82 -9.45 -9.19 -3.88
N SER A 83 -10.25 -9.86 -4.73
CA SER A 83 -11.17 -10.94 -4.30
C SER A 83 -10.44 -12.15 -3.71
N GLU A 84 -9.22 -12.42 -4.16
CA GLU A 84 -8.39 -13.47 -3.59
C GLU A 84 -7.83 -13.04 -2.23
N ILE A 85 -7.32 -11.83 -2.11
CA ILE A 85 -6.80 -11.27 -0.86
C ILE A 85 -7.90 -11.24 0.21
N ARG A 86 -9.12 -10.89 -0.16
CA ARG A 86 -10.29 -10.91 0.75
C ARG A 86 -10.52 -12.25 1.43
N LYS A 87 -10.10 -13.36 0.84
CA LYS A 87 -10.26 -14.73 1.37
C LYS A 87 -9.09 -15.18 2.25
N MET A 88 -8.05 -14.38 2.37
CA MET A 88 -6.87 -14.72 3.17
C MET A 88 -7.17 -14.64 4.67
N SER A 89 -6.50 -15.46 5.45
CA SER A 89 -6.76 -15.60 6.89
C SER A 89 -6.49 -14.31 7.66
N PHE A 90 -5.52 -13.50 7.23
CA PHE A 90 -5.24 -12.23 7.88
C PHE A 90 -6.39 -11.20 7.71
N VAL A 91 -7.18 -11.30 6.64
CA VAL A 91 -8.37 -10.47 6.44
C VAL A 91 -9.46 -10.85 7.43
N ASN A 92 -9.66 -12.15 7.66
CA ASN A 92 -10.58 -12.63 8.70
C ASN A 92 -10.15 -12.14 10.10
N LYS A 93 -8.82 -12.14 10.38
CA LYS A 93 -8.29 -11.56 11.62
C LYS A 93 -8.59 -10.05 11.74
N LEU A 94 -8.59 -9.29 10.64
CA LEU A 94 -9.02 -7.88 10.66
C LEU A 94 -10.50 -7.77 11.01
N GLU A 95 -11.37 -8.63 10.47
CA GLU A 95 -12.79 -8.67 10.83
C GLU A 95 -13.00 -9.03 12.30
N ASP A 96 -12.21 -9.92 12.86
CA ASP A 96 -12.24 -10.25 14.29
C ASP A 96 -11.88 -9.06 15.18
N TYR A 97 -10.98 -8.17 14.70
CA TYR A 97 -10.54 -6.99 15.44
C TYR A 97 -11.45 -5.77 15.29
N PHE A 98 -11.98 -5.54 14.11
CA PHE A 98 -12.68 -4.29 13.76
C PHE A 98 -14.19 -4.51 13.48
N GLY A 99 -14.64 -5.75 13.39
CA GLY A 99 -15.96 -6.09 12.87
C GLY A 99 -15.99 -6.05 11.34
N SER A 100 -17.19 -6.04 10.78
CA SER A 100 -17.37 -5.92 9.33
C SER A 100 -16.74 -4.60 8.81
N PHE A 101 -15.97 -4.68 7.74
CA PHE A 101 -15.31 -3.53 7.13
C PHE A 101 -15.40 -3.58 5.59
N GLU A 102 -15.21 -2.42 4.99
CA GLU A 102 -15.09 -2.25 3.55
C GLU A 102 -13.66 -1.82 3.20
N ILE A 103 -13.14 -2.32 2.09
CA ILE A 103 -11.91 -1.79 1.50
C ILE A 103 -12.29 -0.54 0.70
N SER A 104 -11.67 0.59 1.02
CA SER A 104 -12.06 1.86 0.43
C SER A 104 -11.78 1.93 -1.07
N ASP A 105 -12.61 2.71 -1.77
CA ASP A 105 -12.43 3.16 -3.15
C ASP A 105 -11.92 4.62 -3.08
N GLU A 106 -10.62 4.81 -2.96
CA GLU A 106 -10.01 6.14 -2.79
C GLU A 106 -10.05 6.97 -4.07
N ASP A 107 -9.93 6.34 -5.22
CA ASP A 107 -9.86 7.02 -6.52
C ASP A 107 -11.23 7.05 -7.23
N ASN A 108 -12.31 6.65 -6.53
CA ASN A 108 -13.68 6.59 -7.06
C ASN A 108 -13.78 5.78 -8.37
N VAL A 109 -13.09 4.64 -8.40
CA VAL A 109 -13.10 3.72 -9.56
C VAL A 109 -14.28 2.76 -9.56
N GLY A 110 -15.18 2.86 -8.56
CA GLY A 110 -16.39 2.05 -8.42
C GLY A 110 -16.14 0.65 -7.86
N ARG A 111 -15.02 0.41 -7.22
CA ARG A 111 -14.64 -0.88 -6.62
C ARG A 111 -13.61 -0.73 -5.52
N GLU A 112 -13.43 -1.78 -4.74
CA GLU A 112 -12.39 -1.90 -3.71
C GLU A 112 -10.98 -1.71 -4.30
N GLU A 113 -10.16 -0.92 -3.62
CA GLU A 113 -8.79 -0.65 -4.02
C GLU A 113 -7.78 -1.21 -3.03
N ILE A 114 -6.92 -2.10 -3.52
CA ILE A 114 -5.66 -2.45 -2.88
C ILE A 114 -4.56 -2.08 -3.85
N TYR A 115 -3.62 -1.26 -3.43
CA TYR A 115 -2.52 -0.85 -4.29
C TYR A 115 -1.17 -1.03 -3.61
N TRP A 116 -0.14 -1.25 -4.41
CA TRP A 116 1.23 -1.39 -3.93
C TRP A 116 2.07 -0.17 -4.30
N ARG A 117 3.16 0.00 -3.60
CA ARG A 117 4.15 1.05 -3.88
C ARG A 117 5.49 0.41 -4.22
N LEU A 118 6.17 1.02 -5.19
CA LEU A 118 7.52 0.67 -5.59
C LEU A 118 8.40 1.88 -5.30
N VAL A 119 9.31 1.73 -4.35
CA VAL A 119 10.18 2.81 -3.87
C VAL A 119 11.63 2.39 -4.08
N ARG A 120 12.40 3.22 -4.78
CA ARG A 120 13.81 2.97 -5.03
C ARG A 120 14.66 3.47 -3.87
N PRO A 121 15.78 2.80 -3.56
CA PRO A 121 16.72 3.28 -2.55
C PRO A 121 17.24 4.69 -2.88
N ASN A 122 17.29 5.58 -1.88
CA ASN A 122 17.82 6.93 -1.97
C ASN A 122 17.09 7.89 -2.95
N GLU A 123 15.96 7.49 -3.52
CA GLU A 123 15.17 8.31 -4.44
C GLU A 123 14.09 9.09 -3.68
N LYS A 124 14.37 10.35 -3.38
CA LYS A 124 13.44 11.22 -2.63
C LYS A 124 12.11 11.45 -3.33
N ASN A 125 12.08 11.38 -4.66
CA ASN A 125 10.87 11.59 -5.45
C ASN A 125 9.89 10.40 -5.39
N ASP A 126 10.34 9.25 -4.90
CA ASP A 126 9.49 8.05 -4.77
C ASP A 126 8.69 8.06 -3.46
N VAL A 127 9.01 8.99 -2.55
CA VAL A 127 8.37 9.11 -1.23
C VAL A 127 7.77 10.50 -1.03
N ASN A 128 6.64 10.54 -0.35
CA ASN A 128 6.05 11.80 0.06
C ASN A 128 6.66 12.27 1.39
N PRO A 129 6.61 13.58 1.70
CA PRO A 129 6.91 14.06 3.03
C PRO A 129 5.96 13.43 4.05
N LEU A 130 6.29 13.52 5.34
CA LEU A 130 5.38 13.07 6.40
C LEU A 130 4.05 13.81 6.29
N HIS A 131 2.96 13.07 6.29
CA HIS A 131 1.59 13.56 6.16
C HIS A 131 0.64 12.64 6.92
N ALA A 132 -0.58 13.12 7.17
CA ALA A 132 -1.68 12.27 7.59
C ALA A 132 -2.56 11.95 6.37
N ASP A 133 -2.90 10.67 6.18
CA ASP A 133 -3.82 10.27 5.10
C ASP A 133 -5.17 11.00 5.21
N ALA A 134 -5.60 11.36 6.42
CA ALA A 134 -6.81 12.13 6.64
C ALA A 134 -6.82 13.48 5.89
N TRP A 135 -5.67 14.14 5.77
CA TRP A 135 -5.56 15.41 5.02
C TRP A 135 -5.85 15.23 3.53
N PHE A 136 -5.48 14.08 2.98
CA PHE A 136 -5.78 13.70 1.60
C PHE A 136 -7.27 13.36 1.42
N TRP A 137 -7.86 12.67 2.40
CA TRP A 137 -9.29 12.33 2.33
C TRP A 137 -10.20 13.56 2.43
N ASP A 138 -9.78 14.59 3.14
CA ASP A 138 -10.50 15.87 3.24
C ASP A 138 -10.61 16.60 1.86
N LEU A 139 -9.77 16.23 0.90
CA LEU A 139 -9.85 16.68 -0.50
C LEU A 139 -10.89 15.91 -1.33
N GLY A 140 -11.65 15.01 -0.73
CA GLY A 140 -12.70 14.24 -1.40
C GLY A 140 -12.22 12.94 -2.04
N HIS A 141 -11.05 12.45 -1.65
CA HIS A 141 -10.56 11.15 -2.11
C HIS A 141 -11.25 10.03 -1.35
N GLY A 142 -12.18 9.36 -2.04
CA GLY A 142 -13.05 8.33 -1.49
C GLY A 142 -14.09 8.87 -0.51
N THR A 143 -15.08 8.06 -0.22
CA THR A 143 -16.16 8.37 0.71
C THR A 143 -16.03 7.52 1.97
N THR A 144 -16.13 8.14 3.15
CA THR A 144 -16.25 7.39 4.40
C THR A 144 -17.71 7.33 4.79
N PRO A 145 -18.32 6.14 4.86
CA PRO A 145 -19.71 6.02 5.31
C PRO A 145 -19.91 6.59 6.70
N ASN A 146 -21.11 7.11 6.98
CA ASN A 146 -21.48 7.59 8.31
C ASN A 146 -21.27 6.48 9.34
N ASN A 147 -20.73 6.81 10.50
CA ASN A 147 -20.41 5.90 11.60
C ASN A 147 -19.26 4.89 11.32
N MET A 148 -18.50 5.09 10.27
CA MET A 148 -17.26 4.35 10.04
C MET A 148 -16.04 5.24 10.25
N VAL A 149 -14.92 4.61 10.58
CA VAL A 149 -13.60 5.25 10.64
C VAL A 149 -12.66 4.51 9.68
N ARG A 150 -11.73 5.25 9.11
CA ARG A 150 -10.72 4.63 8.23
C ARG A 150 -9.54 4.14 9.06
N VAL A 151 -9.09 2.94 8.73
CA VAL A 151 -7.87 2.34 9.27
C VAL A 151 -6.96 2.01 8.10
N LYS A 152 -5.69 2.41 8.17
CA LYS A 152 -4.69 2.06 7.18
C LYS A 152 -4.05 0.73 7.55
N VAL A 153 -4.08 -0.20 6.62
CA VAL A 153 -3.29 -1.44 6.69
C VAL A 153 -2.12 -1.32 5.72
N TRP A 154 -0.91 -1.44 6.25
CA TRP A 154 0.31 -1.41 5.45
C TRP A 154 1.05 -2.73 5.59
N ILE A 155 1.43 -3.34 4.46
CA ILE A 155 2.12 -4.62 4.41
C ILE A 155 3.48 -4.43 3.76
N GLY A 156 4.55 -4.73 4.49
CA GLY A 156 5.91 -4.71 3.97
C GLY A 156 6.19 -5.94 3.11
N ILE A 157 6.23 -5.80 1.79
CA ILE A 157 6.41 -6.92 0.85
C ILE A 157 7.89 -7.27 0.69
N TYR A 158 8.72 -6.28 0.36
CA TYR A 158 10.18 -6.38 0.25
C TYR A 158 10.80 -5.30 1.12
N VAL A 159 10.73 -5.52 2.43
CA VAL A 159 11.16 -4.56 3.44
C VAL A 159 12.20 -5.20 4.34
N GLU A 160 13.29 -4.49 4.58
CA GLU A 160 14.31 -4.84 5.54
C GLU A 160 14.19 -3.90 6.74
N PRO A 161 13.79 -4.41 7.91
CA PRO A 161 13.59 -3.59 9.10
C PRO A 161 14.84 -2.78 9.46
N GLY A 162 14.66 -1.48 9.70
CA GLY A 162 15.76 -0.57 10.03
C GLY A 162 16.47 0.05 8.82
N LEU A 163 16.28 -0.49 7.60
CA LEU A 163 16.84 0.08 6.38
C LEU A 163 15.78 0.77 5.52
N ASN A 164 14.62 0.16 5.38
CA ASN A 164 13.52 0.71 4.61
C ASN A 164 12.18 0.38 5.26
N GLY A 165 11.09 0.90 4.73
CA GLY A 165 9.75 0.59 5.20
C GLY A 165 8.89 1.82 5.44
N PHE A 166 7.92 1.67 6.33
CA PHE A 166 6.97 2.71 6.68
C PHE A 166 7.46 3.49 7.90
N VAL A 167 7.42 4.82 7.81
CA VAL A 167 7.77 5.73 8.91
C VAL A 167 6.49 6.38 9.42
N TYR A 168 6.35 6.44 10.73
CA TYR A 168 5.19 7.05 11.39
C TYR A 168 5.64 7.87 12.62
N VAL A 169 4.80 8.80 13.03
CA VAL A 169 4.99 9.58 14.26
C VAL A 169 4.02 9.05 15.33
N PRO A 170 4.51 8.42 16.39
CA PRO A 170 3.65 7.91 17.46
C PRO A 170 2.73 8.99 18.00
N GLU A 171 1.48 8.61 18.33
CA GLU A 171 0.48 9.51 18.93
C GLU A 171 0.11 10.75 18.09
N SER A 172 0.53 10.78 16.81
CA SER A 172 0.22 11.92 15.94
C SER A 172 -1.29 12.13 15.73
N HIS A 173 -2.08 11.06 15.78
CA HIS A 173 -3.55 11.10 15.66
C HIS A 173 -4.25 11.71 16.88
N LEU A 174 -3.56 11.82 18.02
CA LEU A 174 -4.07 12.44 19.24
C LEU A 174 -3.82 13.96 19.31
N LYS A 175 -3.17 14.52 18.28
CA LYS A 175 -2.77 15.93 18.24
C LYS A 175 -3.52 16.68 17.15
N ASN A 176 -3.86 17.93 17.43
CA ASN A 176 -4.33 18.85 16.40
C ASN A 176 -3.12 19.37 15.60
N TRP A 177 -3.15 19.15 14.30
CA TRP A 177 -2.13 19.64 13.37
C TRP A 177 -2.72 20.76 12.53
N PRO A 178 -2.10 21.96 12.52
CA PRO A 178 -2.48 22.98 11.54
C PRO A 178 -2.04 22.53 10.15
N TYR A 179 -3.00 22.32 9.25
CA TYR A 179 -2.74 21.99 7.86
C TYR A 179 -3.73 22.65 6.94
N HIS A 180 -3.31 22.86 5.70
CA HIS A 180 -4.18 23.20 4.60
C HIS A 180 -3.94 22.20 3.49
N ALA A 181 -4.97 21.42 3.18
CA ALA A 181 -4.93 20.56 2.03
C ALA A 181 -5.01 21.41 0.76
N VAL A 182 -4.08 21.21 -0.17
CA VAL A 182 -4.07 21.83 -1.51
C VAL A 182 -3.95 20.75 -2.56
N LEU A 183 -4.77 20.88 -3.60
CA LEU A 183 -4.68 20.04 -4.80
C LEU A 183 -3.51 20.47 -5.68
#